data_3bfa191eff998f1bb91a0fe08e4b1bc1
#
_entry.id   3bfa191eff998f1bb91a0fe08e4b1bc1
#
_cell.length_a   1.000
_cell.length_b   1.000
_cell.length_c   1.000
_cell.angle_alpha   90.00
_cell.angle_beta   90.00
_cell.angle_gamma   90.00
#
_symmetry.space_group_name_H-M   'P 1'
#
loop_
_entity.id
_entity.type
_entity.pdbx_description
1 polymer ?
#
loop_
_entity_poly.entity_id
_entity_poly.type
_entity_poly.pdbx_seq_one_letter_code
_entity_poly.pdbx_strand_id
1 'polypeptide(L)'
;MQSVGHAFKDALTAGSELAVIAEVKRKSPSAGELRPEIGAAETAIEYVRGGASCISVLTEGPRFGGSPEDLKAVKLAVDAPVLRKDFLTTPQHIHDASAMGADAVLLIVEDIGSVAEVADLQDLALSLGMDALTEVRAEHDLEMAAEAGAYMIAVNQRDNPKDTRFTVDHDKAVRMAGLLAELGPEIVTVAASGIETPDGTKLRDLAGVGYDAALIGEALVLSDSPAKRLQTMLNTLG
;
A
#
# COMPACT_ATOMS: atom_id res chain seq x y z
N MET A 1 -22.79 16.84 -10.26
CA MET A 1 -21.47 16.21 -10.14
C MET A 1 -21.53 15.34 -8.91
N GLN A 2 -21.50 14.03 -9.04
CA GLN A 2 -21.26 13.15 -7.91
C GLN A 2 -19.84 13.47 -7.42
N SER A 3 -19.66 13.69 -6.12
CA SER A 3 -18.33 13.81 -5.55
C SER A 3 -17.58 12.51 -5.90
N VAL A 4 -16.42 12.62 -6.52
CA VAL A 4 -15.51 11.49 -6.69
C VAL A 4 -15.18 11.05 -5.26
N GLY A 5 -15.64 9.85 -4.87
CA GLY A 5 -15.38 9.34 -3.53
C GLY A 5 -13.91 8.95 -3.43
N HIS A 6 -13.23 9.44 -2.42
CA HIS A 6 -11.86 9.04 -2.07
C HIS A 6 -11.91 7.91 -1.04
N ALA A 7 -12.58 6.80 -1.40
CA ALA A 7 -12.88 5.74 -0.44
C ALA A 7 -11.62 5.16 0.23
N PHE A 8 -10.53 5.02 -0.52
CA PHE A 8 -9.28 4.50 0.01
C PHE A 8 -8.58 5.52 0.92
N LYS A 9 -8.46 6.78 0.46
CA LYS A 9 -7.93 7.88 1.27
C LYS A 9 -8.73 8.08 2.55
N ASP A 10 -10.05 8.16 2.42
CA ASP A 10 -10.95 8.40 3.55
C ASP A 10 -10.83 7.30 4.62
N ALA A 11 -10.69 6.03 4.21
CA ALA A 11 -10.49 4.92 5.14
C ALA A 11 -9.15 4.99 5.89
N LEU A 12 -8.11 5.56 5.30
CA LEU A 12 -6.81 5.76 5.95
C LEU A 12 -6.81 6.91 6.96
N THR A 13 -7.71 7.89 6.79
CA THR A 13 -7.78 9.10 7.62
C THR A 13 -9.00 9.15 8.53
N ALA A 14 -9.82 8.09 8.58
CA ALA A 14 -11.06 8.04 9.36
C ALA A 14 -10.85 8.07 10.88
N GLY A 15 -9.70 7.61 11.36
CA GLY A 15 -9.33 7.56 12.78
C GLY A 15 -8.24 8.55 13.15
N SER A 16 -7.91 8.59 14.44
CA SER A 16 -6.77 9.35 14.97
C SER A 16 -5.50 8.49 15.13
N GLU A 17 -5.62 7.19 14.95
CA GLU A 17 -4.52 6.24 15.08
C GLU A 17 -4.00 5.85 13.69
N LEU A 18 -2.76 5.37 13.63
CA LEU A 18 -2.13 4.88 12.40
C LEU A 18 -2.98 3.76 11.78
N ALA A 19 -3.43 3.96 10.54
CA ALA A 19 -4.21 2.99 9.79
C ALA A 19 -3.33 1.84 9.26
N VAL A 20 -3.94 0.67 8.99
CA VAL A 20 -3.22 -0.46 8.38
C VAL A 20 -3.83 -0.83 7.05
N ILE A 21 -2.98 -0.88 6.01
CA ILE A 21 -3.23 -1.50 4.72
C ILE A 21 -2.67 -2.92 4.80
N ALA A 22 -3.53 -3.93 4.85
CA ALA A 22 -3.08 -5.33 4.95
C ALA A 22 -2.93 -5.95 3.55
N GLU A 23 -1.75 -6.52 3.26
CA GLU A 23 -1.40 -6.99 1.92
C GLU A 23 -1.61 -8.49 1.75
N VAL A 24 -2.44 -8.86 0.77
CA VAL A 24 -2.58 -10.23 0.28
C VAL A 24 -1.45 -10.54 -0.71
N LYS A 25 -0.57 -11.47 -0.32
CA LYS A 25 0.63 -11.84 -1.06
C LYS A 25 1.02 -13.29 -0.80
N ARG A 26 1.23 -14.09 -1.86
CA ARG A 26 1.62 -15.51 -1.74
C ARG A 26 3.12 -15.74 -1.81
N LYS A 27 3.84 -14.81 -2.45
CA LYS A 27 5.27 -14.92 -2.75
C LYS A 27 5.94 -13.56 -2.66
N SER A 28 7.21 -13.51 -2.35
CA SER A 28 8.01 -12.29 -2.48
C SER A 28 9.40 -12.60 -3.07
N PRO A 29 10.02 -11.66 -3.81
CA PRO A 29 11.36 -11.86 -4.34
C PRO A 29 12.43 -12.12 -3.27
N SER A 30 12.25 -11.59 -2.06
CA SER A 30 13.20 -11.72 -0.95
C SER A 30 13.04 -13.01 -0.15
N ALA A 31 11.79 -13.49 0.07
CA ALA A 31 11.50 -14.63 0.92
C ALA A 31 11.03 -15.88 0.14
N GLY A 32 10.85 -15.76 -1.19
CA GLY A 32 10.31 -16.83 -2.01
C GLY A 32 8.82 -17.07 -1.76
N GLU A 33 8.39 -18.33 -1.76
CA GLU A 33 7.02 -18.70 -1.44
C GLU A 33 6.75 -18.48 0.05
N LEU A 34 5.67 -17.75 0.35
CA LEU A 34 5.21 -17.48 1.71
C LEU A 34 4.10 -18.46 2.10
N ARG A 35 2.97 -18.37 1.42
CA ARG A 35 1.81 -19.25 1.59
C ARG A 35 1.07 -19.37 0.25
N PRO A 36 1.55 -20.20 -0.67
CA PRO A 36 1.00 -20.29 -2.03
C PRO A 36 -0.44 -20.79 -2.07
N GLU A 37 -0.87 -21.52 -1.04
CA GLU A 37 -2.20 -22.16 -0.92
C GLU A 37 -3.29 -21.24 -0.39
N ILE A 38 -2.98 -20.03 0.11
CA ILE A 38 -4.01 -19.18 0.72
C ILE A 38 -4.99 -18.63 -0.31
N GLY A 39 -6.28 -18.65 0.03
CA GLY A 39 -7.31 -17.92 -0.69
C GLY A 39 -7.21 -16.41 -0.43
N ALA A 40 -7.27 -15.61 -1.49
CA ALA A 40 -7.15 -14.14 -1.34
C ALA A 40 -8.34 -13.56 -0.58
N ALA A 41 -9.55 -14.02 -0.89
CA ALA A 41 -10.79 -13.58 -0.24
C ALA A 41 -10.81 -13.91 1.26
N GLU A 42 -10.49 -15.16 1.62
CA GLU A 42 -10.44 -15.61 3.01
C GLU A 42 -9.40 -14.83 3.82
N THR A 43 -8.24 -14.57 3.22
CA THR A 43 -7.17 -13.78 3.84
C THR A 43 -7.63 -12.34 4.09
N ALA A 44 -8.28 -11.71 3.10
CA ALA A 44 -8.81 -10.36 3.25
C ALA A 44 -9.89 -10.25 4.35
N ILE A 45 -10.78 -11.25 4.45
CA ILE A 45 -11.77 -11.33 5.54
C ILE A 45 -11.07 -11.35 6.91
N GLU A 46 -10.03 -12.18 7.06
CA GLU A 46 -9.27 -12.24 8.31
C GLU A 46 -8.56 -10.91 8.62
N TYR A 47 -8.04 -10.21 7.60
CA TYR A 47 -7.41 -8.90 7.78
C TYR A 47 -8.43 -7.85 8.24
N VAL A 48 -9.61 -7.79 7.63
CA VAL A 48 -10.68 -6.87 8.04
C VAL A 48 -11.14 -7.17 9.46
N ARG A 49 -11.32 -8.45 9.83
CA ARG A 49 -11.62 -8.87 11.22
C ARG A 49 -10.54 -8.46 12.21
N GLY A 50 -9.29 -8.39 11.75
CA GLY A 50 -8.14 -7.95 12.52
C GLY A 50 -8.03 -6.44 12.70
N GLY A 51 -8.85 -5.65 11.99
CA GLY A 51 -8.86 -4.20 12.04
C GLY A 51 -8.10 -3.51 10.90
N ALA A 52 -7.86 -4.19 9.77
CA ALA A 52 -7.32 -3.53 8.58
C ALA A 52 -8.29 -2.47 8.05
N SER A 53 -7.79 -1.25 7.81
CA SER A 53 -8.56 -0.15 7.23
C SER A 53 -8.76 -0.34 5.72
N CYS A 54 -7.75 -0.86 5.04
CA CYS A 54 -7.75 -1.15 3.61
C CYS A 54 -7.04 -2.47 3.31
N ILE A 55 -7.31 -3.04 2.14
CA ILE A 55 -6.66 -4.25 1.65
C ILE A 55 -5.81 -3.91 0.43
N SER A 56 -4.56 -4.37 0.40
CA SER A 56 -3.69 -4.35 -0.78
C SER A 56 -3.66 -5.73 -1.41
N VAL A 57 -3.90 -5.82 -2.72
CA VAL A 57 -3.88 -7.10 -3.44
C VAL A 57 -2.84 -7.08 -4.53
N LEU A 58 -1.83 -7.96 -4.42
CA LEU A 58 -0.86 -8.18 -5.48
C LEU A 58 -1.59 -8.81 -6.68
N THR A 59 -1.49 -8.17 -7.86
CA THR A 59 -1.99 -8.73 -9.13
C THR A 59 -0.86 -9.19 -10.05
N GLU A 60 0.39 -8.89 -9.70
CA GLU A 60 1.57 -9.38 -10.41
C GLU A 60 1.82 -10.86 -10.13
N GLY A 61 1.85 -11.69 -11.19
CA GLY A 61 1.96 -13.15 -11.09
C GLY A 61 3.39 -13.66 -10.87
N PRO A 62 4.32 -13.40 -11.80
CA PRO A 62 5.65 -14.01 -11.81
C PRO A 62 6.46 -13.86 -10.52
N ARG A 63 6.47 -12.69 -9.93
CA ARG A 63 7.30 -12.37 -8.75
C ARG A 63 6.56 -12.53 -7.42
N PHE A 64 5.24 -12.26 -7.41
CA PHE A 64 4.46 -12.17 -6.17
C PHE A 64 3.35 -13.22 -6.05
N GLY A 65 3.10 -14.02 -7.11
CA GLY A 65 2.08 -15.07 -7.12
C GLY A 65 0.65 -14.53 -7.03
N GLY A 66 0.43 -13.28 -7.47
CA GLY A 66 -0.86 -12.63 -7.52
C GLY A 66 -1.59 -12.85 -8.84
N SER A 67 -2.85 -12.42 -8.89
CA SER A 67 -3.66 -12.44 -10.11
C SER A 67 -4.75 -11.37 -10.10
N PRO A 68 -5.26 -10.92 -11.27
CA PRO A 68 -6.45 -10.09 -11.37
C PRO A 68 -7.69 -10.71 -10.71
N GLU A 69 -7.80 -12.03 -10.74
CA GLU A 69 -8.89 -12.80 -10.13
C GLU A 69 -8.88 -12.68 -8.60
N ASP A 70 -7.69 -12.57 -7.98
CA ASP A 70 -7.56 -12.35 -6.54
C ASP A 70 -8.17 -11.01 -6.13
N LEU A 71 -7.91 -9.94 -6.88
CA LEU A 71 -8.47 -8.63 -6.60
C LEU A 71 -10.01 -8.65 -6.69
N LYS A 72 -10.55 -9.24 -7.75
CA LYS A 72 -12.01 -9.40 -7.94
C LYS A 72 -12.62 -10.21 -6.79
N ALA A 73 -11.98 -11.31 -6.39
CA ALA A 73 -12.46 -12.14 -5.28
C ALA A 73 -12.46 -11.38 -3.95
N VAL A 74 -11.42 -10.60 -3.67
CA VAL A 74 -11.34 -9.75 -2.47
C VAL A 74 -12.44 -8.68 -2.50
N LYS A 75 -12.64 -7.99 -3.62
CA LYS A 75 -13.70 -6.96 -3.76
C LYS A 75 -15.10 -7.49 -3.52
N LEU A 76 -15.35 -8.76 -3.83
CA LEU A 76 -16.64 -9.42 -3.55
C LEU A 76 -16.79 -9.88 -2.10
N ALA A 77 -15.68 -10.02 -1.37
CA ALA A 77 -15.65 -10.62 -0.04
C ALA A 77 -15.61 -9.61 1.11
N VAL A 78 -15.16 -8.38 0.87
CA VAL A 78 -15.01 -7.36 1.90
C VAL A 78 -15.52 -5.99 1.44
N ASP A 79 -16.00 -5.18 2.39
CA ASP A 79 -16.41 -3.80 2.15
C ASP A 79 -15.23 -2.80 2.25
N ALA A 80 -14.11 -3.23 2.84
CA ALA A 80 -12.91 -2.41 2.95
C ALA A 80 -12.38 -2.02 1.56
N PRO A 81 -11.88 -0.77 1.37
CA PRO A 81 -11.32 -0.34 0.10
C PRO A 81 -10.10 -1.18 -0.30
N VAL A 82 -9.97 -1.45 -1.61
CA VAL A 82 -8.95 -2.35 -2.16
C VAL A 82 -8.00 -1.62 -3.10
N LEU A 83 -6.71 -1.71 -2.81
CA LEU A 83 -5.61 -1.24 -3.64
C LEU A 83 -5.19 -2.34 -4.63
N ARG A 84 -5.16 -2.04 -5.93
CA ARG A 84 -4.42 -2.85 -6.91
C ARG A 84 -2.94 -2.58 -6.77
N LYS A 85 -2.18 -3.56 -6.31
CA LYS A 85 -0.72 -3.49 -6.18
C LYS A 85 -0.05 -4.26 -7.31
N ASP A 86 0.51 -3.51 -8.26
CA ASP A 86 1.15 -4.03 -9.47
C ASP A 86 2.09 -2.95 -10.05
N PHE A 87 2.79 -3.25 -11.14
CA PHE A 87 3.64 -2.31 -11.88
C PHE A 87 2.82 -1.58 -12.95
N LEU A 88 2.13 -0.54 -12.55
CA LEU A 88 1.17 0.20 -13.39
C LEU A 88 1.85 1.42 -14.01
N THR A 89 2.16 1.35 -15.30
CA THR A 89 2.92 2.38 -16.02
C THR A 89 2.23 2.92 -17.27
N THR A 90 0.99 2.48 -17.54
CA THR A 90 0.26 2.90 -18.75
C THR A 90 -1.20 3.21 -18.43
N PRO A 91 -1.88 4.07 -19.22
CA PRO A 91 -3.32 4.31 -19.08
C PRO A 91 -4.16 3.04 -19.13
N GLN A 92 -3.76 2.05 -19.94
CA GLN A 92 -4.49 0.78 -20.00
C GLN A 92 -4.48 0.04 -18.67
N HIS A 93 -3.35 0.05 -17.94
CA HIS A 93 -3.28 -0.56 -16.61
C HIS A 93 -4.28 0.07 -15.62
N ILE A 94 -4.51 1.39 -15.73
CA ILE A 94 -5.47 2.11 -14.88
C ILE A 94 -6.91 1.73 -15.26
N HIS A 95 -7.23 1.67 -16.56
CA HIS A 95 -8.53 1.18 -17.02
C HIS A 95 -8.80 -0.27 -16.58
N ASP A 96 -7.78 -1.14 -16.65
CA ASP A 96 -7.88 -2.53 -16.19
C ASP A 96 -8.17 -2.60 -14.68
N ALA A 97 -7.51 -1.74 -13.86
CA ALA A 97 -7.76 -1.66 -12.42
C ALA A 97 -9.21 -1.26 -12.11
N SER A 98 -9.72 -0.24 -12.80
CA SER A 98 -11.12 0.18 -12.69
C SER A 98 -12.09 -0.95 -13.07
N ALA A 99 -11.82 -1.66 -14.17
CA ALA A 99 -12.63 -2.79 -14.62
C ALA A 99 -12.62 -4.00 -13.64
N MET A 100 -11.56 -4.14 -12.83
CA MET A 100 -11.46 -5.13 -11.75
C MET A 100 -12.20 -4.69 -10.49
N GLY A 101 -12.59 -3.41 -10.37
CA GLY A 101 -13.27 -2.83 -9.21
C GLY A 101 -12.32 -2.36 -8.12
N ALA A 102 -11.07 -2.04 -8.44
CA ALA A 102 -10.14 -1.44 -7.47
C ALA A 102 -10.65 -0.07 -6.98
N ASP A 103 -10.40 0.25 -5.71
CA ASP A 103 -10.68 1.57 -5.14
C ASP A 103 -9.44 2.48 -5.19
N ALA A 104 -8.26 1.88 -5.33
CA ALA A 104 -7.01 2.60 -5.51
C ALA A 104 -6.02 1.83 -6.40
N VAL A 105 -5.06 2.58 -6.97
CA VAL A 105 -3.95 2.04 -7.76
C VAL A 105 -2.62 2.47 -7.16
N LEU A 106 -1.58 1.62 -7.32
CA LEU A 106 -0.21 1.96 -6.97
C LEU A 106 0.49 2.58 -8.18
N LEU A 107 1.09 3.75 -8.00
CA LEU A 107 1.94 4.41 -9.00
C LEU A 107 3.39 4.48 -8.45
N ILE A 108 4.32 3.74 -9.06
CA ILE A 108 5.72 3.70 -8.63
C ILE A 108 6.49 4.74 -9.45
N VAL A 109 6.95 5.80 -8.80
CA VAL A 109 7.62 6.94 -9.47
C VAL A 109 8.82 6.48 -10.31
N GLU A 110 9.68 5.64 -9.74
CA GLU A 110 10.87 5.12 -10.42
C GLU A 110 10.55 4.31 -11.68
N ASP A 111 9.45 3.55 -11.68
CA ASP A 111 9.06 2.72 -12.84
C ASP A 111 8.38 3.54 -13.94
N ILE A 112 7.69 4.62 -13.58
CA ILE A 112 7.07 5.57 -14.53
C ILE A 112 8.12 6.53 -15.08
N GLY A 113 8.97 7.11 -14.23
CA GLY A 113 10.16 7.86 -14.60
C GLY A 113 9.93 9.29 -15.08
N SER A 114 8.69 9.81 -15.06
CA SER A 114 8.33 11.15 -15.52
C SER A 114 7.26 11.77 -14.64
N VAL A 115 7.49 13.01 -14.19
CA VAL A 115 6.52 13.80 -13.41
C VAL A 115 5.18 13.93 -14.14
N ALA A 116 5.22 14.27 -15.43
CA ALA A 116 4.01 14.44 -16.23
C ALA A 116 3.22 13.14 -16.35
N GLU A 117 3.89 12.01 -16.57
CA GLU A 117 3.22 10.70 -16.67
C GLU A 117 2.65 10.23 -15.32
N VAL A 118 3.31 10.53 -14.19
CA VAL A 118 2.76 10.27 -12.86
C VAL A 118 1.47 11.08 -12.65
N ALA A 119 1.50 12.37 -12.97
CA ALA A 119 0.33 13.26 -12.88
C ALA A 119 -0.82 12.76 -13.79
N ASP A 120 -0.54 12.43 -15.05
CA ASP A 120 -1.54 11.96 -16.01
C ASP A 120 -2.20 10.64 -15.55
N LEU A 121 -1.42 9.69 -15.02
CA LEU A 121 -1.96 8.41 -14.51
C LEU A 121 -2.76 8.61 -13.23
N GLN A 122 -2.34 9.53 -12.34
CA GLN A 122 -3.09 9.92 -11.15
C GLN A 122 -4.44 10.55 -11.52
N ASP A 123 -4.44 11.53 -12.42
CA ASP A 123 -5.66 12.19 -12.87
C ASP A 123 -6.61 11.20 -13.56
N LEU A 124 -6.07 10.28 -14.35
CA LEU A 124 -6.87 9.20 -14.94
C LEU A 124 -7.51 8.30 -13.88
N ALA A 125 -6.76 7.88 -12.86
CA ALA A 125 -7.31 7.08 -11.76
C ALA A 125 -8.45 7.82 -11.04
N LEU A 126 -8.22 9.10 -10.69
CA LEU A 126 -9.24 9.97 -10.08
C LEU A 126 -10.48 10.12 -10.95
N SER A 127 -10.31 10.32 -12.27
CA SER A 127 -11.43 10.44 -13.21
C SER A 127 -12.29 9.18 -13.29
N LEU A 128 -11.71 8.02 -12.99
CA LEU A 128 -12.37 6.72 -12.93
C LEU A 128 -12.91 6.37 -11.53
N GLY A 129 -12.79 7.28 -10.56
CA GLY A 129 -13.28 7.10 -9.19
C GLY A 129 -12.37 6.29 -8.29
N MET A 130 -11.10 6.12 -8.67
CA MET A 130 -10.07 5.45 -7.86
C MET A 130 -9.10 6.45 -7.28
N ASP A 131 -8.58 6.18 -6.09
CA ASP A 131 -7.45 6.90 -5.52
C ASP A 131 -6.12 6.44 -6.14
N ALA A 132 -5.07 7.28 -6.03
CA ALA A 132 -3.71 6.92 -6.43
C ALA A 132 -2.76 6.99 -5.23
N LEU A 133 -2.14 5.86 -4.89
CA LEU A 133 -1.06 5.77 -3.90
C LEU A 133 0.28 5.82 -4.65
N THR A 134 1.02 6.92 -4.50
CA THR A 134 2.28 7.17 -5.20
C THR A 134 3.45 6.64 -4.37
N GLU A 135 4.12 5.60 -4.85
CA GLU A 135 5.25 4.96 -4.15
C GLU A 135 6.57 5.64 -4.50
N VAL A 136 7.34 5.99 -3.46
CA VAL A 136 8.68 6.58 -3.54
C VAL A 136 9.68 5.73 -2.76
N ARG A 137 10.95 5.71 -3.20
CA ARG A 137 12.04 4.95 -2.57
C ARG A 137 13.22 5.82 -2.17
N ALA A 138 13.33 7.01 -2.75
CA ALA A 138 14.39 7.98 -2.51
C ALA A 138 13.82 9.40 -2.41
N GLU A 139 14.64 10.35 -1.93
CA GLU A 139 14.27 11.76 -1.85
C GLU A 139 13.93 12.34 -3.23
N HIS A 140 14.68 11.97 -4.26
CA HIS A 140 14.39 12.40 -5.64
C HIS A 140 13.00 11.93 -6.12
N ASP A 141 12.57 10.69 -5.79
CA ASP A 141 11.23 10.22 -6.12
C ASP A 141 10.16 11.03 -5.39
N LEU A 142 10.45 11.45 -4.14
CA LEU A 142 9.56 12.30 -3.36
C LEU A 142 9.38 13.68 -3.98
N GLU A 143 10.48 14.29 -4.47
CA GLU A 143 10.42 15.55 -5.22
C GLU A 143 9.56 15.40 -6.47
N MET A 144 9.74 14.34 -7.25
CA MET A 144 8.92 14.06 -8.43
C MET A 144 7.45 13.84 -8.08
N ALA A 145 7.15 13.08 -7.01
CA ALA A 145 5.79 12.85 -6.54
C ALA A 145 5.10 14.16 -6.13
N ALA A 146 5.81 15.02 -5.40
CA ALA A 146 5.30 16.32 -4.98
C ALA A 146 5.03 17.24 -6.19
N GLU A 147 5.96 17.30 -7.16
CA GLU A 147 5.77 18.07 -8.40
C GLU A 147 4.60 17.54 -9.25
N ALA A 148 4.36 16.22 -9.25
CA ALA A 148 3.21 15.60 -9.88
C ALA A 148 1.88 15.83 -9.15
N GLY A 149 1.90 16.49 -7.97
CA GLY A 149 0.71 16.75 -7.16
C GLY A 149 0.17 15.51 -6.44
N ALA A 150 1.05 14.56 -6.07
CA ALA A 150 0.65 13.38 -5.30
C ALA A 150 0.08 13.79 -3.94
N TYR A 151 -1.09 13.26 -3.58
CA TYR A 151 -1.80 13.54 -2.33
C TYR A 151 -1.85 12.34 -1.37
N MET A 152 -1.40 11.18 -1.80
CA MET A 152 -1.09 10.01 -0.97
C MET A 152 0.28 9.47 -1.38
N ILE A 153 1.23 9.42 -0.46
CA ILE A 153 2.62 9.04 -0.74
C ILE A 153 3.04 7.87 0.14
N ALA A 154 3.49 6.79 -0.50
CA ALA A 154 4.02 5.62 0.17
C ALA A 154 5.55 5.60 0.11
N VAL A 155 6.23 5.60 1.26
CA VAL A 155 7.67 5.36 1.34
C VAL A 155 7.93 3.86 1.40
N ASN A 156 8.49 3.30 0.34
CA ASN A 156 8.89 1.90 0.32
C ASN A 156 10.31 1.74 0.88
N GLN A 157 10.42 1.06 2.03
CA GLN A 157 11.69 0.80 2.72
C GLN A 157 12.54 -0.29 2.05
N ARG A 158 12.01 -0.99 1.05
CA ARG A 158 12.77 -1.99 0.28
C ARG A 158 13.50 -1.32 -0.86
N ASP A 159 14.77 -1.68 -1.05
CA ASP A 159 15.57 -1.20 -2.17
C ASP A 159 15.07 -1.75 -3.50
N ASN A 160 15.44 -1.03 -4.60
CA ASN A 160 15.00 -1.36 -5.94
C ASN A 160 15.36 -2.82 -6.32
N PRO A 161 14.43 -3.59 -6.88
CA PRO A 161 14.69 -4.93 -7.39
C PRO A 161 15.73 -5.04 -8.52
N LYS A 162 16.19 -3.93 -9.08
CA LYS A 162 17.33 -3.89 -10.00
C LYS A 162 18.68 -4.13 -9.30
N ASP A 163 18.77 -3.84 -8.00
CA ASP A 163 19.91 -4.25 -7.18
C ASP A 163 19.60 -5.64 -6.60
N THR A 164 20.52 -6.59 -6.83
CA THR A 164 20.33 -8.01 -6.52
C THR A 164 20.21 -8.36 -5.03
N ARG A 165 20.21 -7.39 -4.15
CA ARG A 165 20.24 -7.61 -2.70
C ARG A 165 18.92 -7.44 -1.98
N PHE A 166 17.83 -6.92 -2.58
CA PHE A 166 16.51 -6.75 -1.97
C PHE A 166 16.53 -6.40 -0.46
N THR A 167 17.48 -5.54 -0.07
CA THR A 167 17.65 -5.16 1.33
C THR A 167 16.52 -4.24 1.76
N VAL A 168 16.08 -4.38 3.02
CA VAL A 168 15.14 -3.45 3.63
C VAL A 168 15.93 -2.49 4.50
N ASP A 169 15.82 -1.21 4.22
CA ASP A 169 16.31 -0.15 5.07
C ASP A 169 15.21 0.26 6.06
N HIS A 170 15.24 -0.36 7.23
CA HIS A 170 14.21 -0.20 8.26
C HIS A 170 14.08 1.23 8.82
N ASP A 171 15.04 2.09 8.58
CA ASP A 171 15.06 3.47 9.06
C ASP A 171 14.69 4.49 7.97
N LYS A 172 14.49 4.05 6.72
CA LYS A 172 14.18 4.92 5.59
C LYS A 172 12.90 5.74 5.83
N ALA A 173 11.82 5.08 6.27
CA ALA A 173 10.57 5.77 6.56
C ALA A 173 10.76 6.86 7.64
N VAL A 174 11.51 6.56 8.70
CA VAL A 174 11.79 7.53 9.76
C VAL A 174 12.60 8.73 9.24
N ARG A 175 13.62 8.48 8.40
CA ARG A 175 14.41 9.56 7.80
C ARG A 175 13.61 10.43 6.85
N MET A 176 12.69 9.86 6.10
CA MET A 176 11.86 10.59 5.13
C MET A 176 10.66 11.30 5.78
N ALA A 177 10.31 11.00 7.03
CA ALA A 177 9.16 11.59 7.71
C ALA A 177 9.22 13.12 7.78
N GLY A 178 10.41 13.69 8.03
CA GLY A 178 10.60 15.14 8.04
C GLY A 178 10.31 15.80 6.69
N LEU A 179 10.78 15.20 5.61
CA LEU A 179 10.55 15.70 4.24
C LEU A 179 9.07 15.60 3.84
N LEU A 180 8.40 14.51 4.24
CA LEU A 180 6.96 14.34 4.02
C LEU A 180 6.14 15.42 4.75
N ALA A 181 6.51 15.73 6.00
CA ALA A 181 5.84 16.76 6.80
C ALA A 181 5.94 18.17 6.18
N GLU A 182 7.02 18.46 5.43
CA GLU A 182 7.20 19.73 4.71
C GLU A 182 6.22 19.89 3.52
N LEU A 183 5.65 18.79 3.00
CA LEU A 183 4.69 18.84 1.90
C LEU A 183 3.30 19.33 2.34
N GLY A 184 3.00 19.27 3.64
CA GLY A 184 1.75 19.77 4.21
C GLY A 184 0.85 18.67 4.79
N PRO A 185 -0.07 19.05 5.70
CA PRO A 185 -0.89 18.10 6.45
C PRO A 185 -2.01 17.43 5.62
N GLU A 186 -2.24 17.89 4.40
CA GLU A 186 -3.22 17.30 3.48
C GLU A 186 -2.69 16.05 2.75
N ILE A 187 -1.37 15.81 2.80
CA ILE A 187 -0.74 14.65 2.19
C ILE A 187 -0.88 13.46 3.13
N VAL A 188 -1.52 12.39 2.65
CA VAL A 188 -1.60 11.13 3.40
C VAL A 188 -0.32 10.33 3.20
N THR A 189 0.31 9.96 4.29
CA THR A 189 1.64 9.33 4.30
C THR A 189 1.56 7.86 4.70
N VAL A 190 2.18 6.99 3.91
CA VAL A 190 2.17 5.54 4.12
C VAL A 190 3.60 5.01 4.23
N ALA A 191 3.92 4.24 5.26
CA ALA A 191 5.15 3.47 5.31
C ALA A 191 4.90 2.06 4.76
N ALA A 192 5.77 1.58 3.86
CA ALA A 192 5.63 0.26 3.24
C ALA A 192 6.92 -0.56 3.34
N SER A 193 6.79 -1.87 3.44
CA SER A 193 7.86 -2.86 3.58
C SER A 193 8.61 -2.81 4.91
N GLY A 194 9.15 -3.95 5.35
CA GLY A 194 10.00 -4.02 6.54
C GLY A 194 9.28 -3.81 7.88
N ILE A 195 7.95 -3.90 7.91
CA ILE A 195 7.14 -3.74 9.12
C ILE A 195 6.82 -5.15 9.63
N GLU A 196 7.81 -5.77 10.25
CA GLU A 196 7.78 -7.20 10.56
C GLU A 196 7.69 -7.52 12.06
N THR A 197 7.74 -6.50 12.94
CA THR A 197 7.74 -6.72 14.38
C THR A 197 6.38 -7.26 14.86
N PRO A 198 6.34 -8.49 15.39
CA PRO A 198 5.10 -9.13 15.83
C PRO A 198 4.41 -8.42 17.00
N ASP A 199 5.17 -7.63 17.74
CA ASP A 199 4.75 -6.89 18.92
C ASP A 199 4.22 -5.47 18.63
N GLY A 200 4.19 -5.06 17.35
CA GLY A 200 3.68 -3.74 16.93
C GLY A 200 4.61 -2.55 17.23
N THR A 201 5.82 -2.77 17.75
CA THR A 201 6.77 -1.68 18.07
C THR A 201 7.01 -0.76 16.87
N LYS A 202 7.21 -1.33 15.68
CA LYS A 202 7.38 -0.56 14.43
C LYS A 202 6.17 0.32 14.08
N LEU A 203 4.94 -0.11 14.36
CA LEU A 203 3.76 0.74 14.11
C LEU A 203 3.76 1.96 15.02
N ARG A 204 4.14 1.78 16.28
CA ARG A 204 4.26 2.88 17.24
C ARG A 204 5.34 3.88 16.81
N ASP A 205 6.48 3.39 16.35
CA ASP A 205 7.57 4.23 15.85
C ASP A 205 7.12 5.06 14.65
N LEU A 206 6.39 4.45 13.70
CA LEU A 206 5.84 5.14 12.52
C LEU A 206 4.79 6.17 12.90
N ALA A 207 3.86 5.83 13.79
CA ALA A 207 2.88 6.79 14.33
C ALA A 207 3.57 7.96 15.04
N GLY A 208 4.63 7.66 15.82
CA GLY A 208 5.41 8.67 16.54
C GLY A 208 6.14 9.68 15.66
N VAL A 209 6.46 9.33 14.41
CA VAL A 209 7.07 10.23 13.42
C VAL A 209 6.07 10.81 12.43
N GLY A 210 4.77 10.55 12.61
CA GLY A 210 3.69 11.23 11.89
C GLY A 210 3.18 10.54 10.63
N TYR A 211 3.42 9.23 10.43
CA TYR A 211 2.74 8.49 9.36
C TYR A 211 1.26 8.29 9.66
N ASP A 212 0.43 8.39 8.62
CA ASP A 212 -1.02 8.13 8.70
C ASP A 212 -1.34 6.64 8.59
N ALA A 213 -0.54 5.90 7.82
CA ALA A 213 -0.77 4.48 7.60
C ALA A 213 0.51 3.65 7.41
N ALA A 214 0.36 2.34 7.59
CA ALA A 214 1.39 1.34 7.34
C ALA A 214 0.86 0.22 6.43
N LEU A 215 1.62 -0.16 5.39
CA LEU A 215 1.32 -1.29 4.52
C LEU A 215 2.10 -2.53 4.99
N ILE A 216 1.38 -3.57 5.41
CA ILE A 216 1.93 -4.78 6.04
C ILE A 216 1.49 -6.02 5.27
N GLY A 217 2.45 -6.84 4.85
CA GLY A 217 2.19 -8.10 4.15
C GLY A 217 2.78 -9.30 4.87
N GLU A 218 4.10 -9.43 4.84
CA GLU A 218 4.82 -10.65 5.25
C GLU A 218 4.54 -11.07 6.69
N ALA A 219 4.54 -10.12 7.64
CA ALA A 219 4.24 -10.40 9.04
C ALA A 219 2.82 -10.94 9.29
N LEU A 220 1.88 -10.59 8.42
CA LEU A 220 0.49 -11.05 8.52
C LEU A 220 0.28 -12.38 7.82
N VAL A 221 0.78 -12.52 6.58
CA VAL A 221 0.55 -13.74 5.79
C VAL A 221 1.24 -14.95 6.38
N LEU A 222 2.38 -14.79 7.05
CA LEU A 222 3.10 -15.87 7.72
C LEU A 222 2.51 -16.26 9.09
N SER A 223 1.52 -15.50 9.58
CA SER A 223 0.86 -15.79 10.84
C SER A 223 -0.17 -16.91 10.70
N ASP A 224 -0.24 -17.83 11.67
CA ASP A 224 -1.31 -18.83 11.76
C ASP A 224 -2.68 -18.22 12.06
N SER A 225 -2.71 -16.98 12.59
CA SER A 225 -3.92 -16.22 12.86
C SER A 225 -3.71 -14.77 12.49
N PRO A 226 -3.88 -14.41 11.21
CA PRO A 226 -3.65 -13.03 10.70
C PRO A 226 -4.47 -11.98 11.43
N ALA A 227 -5.75 -12.24 11.68
CA ALA A 227 -6.63 -11.33 12.42
C ALA A 227 -6.08 -11.03 13.82
N LYS A 228 -5.73 -12.08 14.59
CA LYS A 228 -5.19 -11.89 15.94
C LYS A 228 -3.83 -11.19 15.94
N ARG A 229 -2.99 -11.49 14.92
CA ARG A 229 -1.71 -10.84 14.75
C ARG A 229 -1.90 -9.34 14.56
N LEU A 230 -2.78 -8.94 13.63
CA LEU A 230 -3.06 -7.54 13.35
C LEU A 230 -3.66 -6.81 14.57
N GLN A 231 -4.62 -7.42 15.27
CA GLN A 231 -5.16 -6.88 16.51
C GLN A 231 -4.06 -6.63 17.56
N THR A 232 -3.13 -7.60 17.71
CA THR A 232 -2.02 -7.43 18.66
C THR A 232 -1.13 -6.25 18.28
N MET A 233 -0.85 -6.07 17.00
CA MET A 233 -0.05 -4.93 16.51
C MET A 233 -0.78 -3.61 16.71
N LEU A 234 -2.07 -3.52 16.40
CA LEU A 234 -2.88 -2.30 16.57
C LEU A 234 -3.06 -1.91 18.04
N ASN A 235 -3.21 -2.86 18.95
CA ASN A 235 -3.34 -2.61 20.39
C ASN A 235 -2.11 -1.90 21.01
N THR A 236 -1.02 -1.77 20.26
CA THR A 236 0.17 -1.03 20.74
C THR A 236 0.11 0.46 20.47
N LEU A 237 -0.88 0.91 19.69
CA LEU A 237 -1.06 2.31 19.30
C LEU A 237 -1.88 3.11 20.33
N GLY A 238 -2.75 2.39 21.10
CA GLY A 238 -3.65 2.96 22.09
C GLY A 238 -3.14 2.97 23.53
#